data_9c0147c925502eabd0746bdec1f8288a
#
_entry.id   9c0147c925502eabd0746bdec1f8288a
#
_cell.length_a   1.000
_cell.length_b   1.000
_cell.length_c   1.000
_cell.angle_alpha   90.00
_cell.angle_beta   90.00
_cell.angle_gamma   90.00
#
_symmetry.space_group_name_H-M   'P 1'
#
loop_
_entity.id
_entity.type
_entity.pdbx_description
1 polymer ?
#
loop_
_entity_poly.entity_id
_entity_poly.type
_entity_poly.pdbx_seq_one_letter_code
_entity_poly.pdbx_strand_id
1 'polypeptide(L)'
;MAKVTIEDIAAEAGTSRATVYRLFPGGKDNIYEALRQRESRDFFSELNSHLAEAHGYEDLLVRGVVAATQALRADEHLQLMLASQPGEVLADMTIDGLPRIFDSASLFLTPWFAPHIGHERSAALAEWLARVVLSYFFSPSRFVDLGDPDSAKEFIEQFVLPAFPPHSHRGTPA
;
A
#
# COMPACT_ATOMS: atom_id res chain seq x y z
N MET A 1 -23.92 13.22 -6.91
CA MET A 1 -23.03 14.34 -6.53
C MET A 1 -22.66 15.16 -7.76
N ALA A 2 -22.48 16.49 -7.63
CA ALA A 2 -22.01 17.32 -8.74
C ALA A 2 -20.55 16.90 -9.10
N LYS A 3 -20.30 16.69 -10.37
CA LYS A 3 -18.97 16.32 -10.87
C LYS A 3 -18.02 17.50 -10.67
N VAL A 4 -16.98 17.38 -9.85
CA VAL A 4 -15.96 18.42 -9.63
C VAL A 4 -15.40 18.90 -10.99
N THR A 5 -15.33 20.22 -11.20
CA THR A 5 -14.85 20.83 -12.45
C THR A 5 -13.45 21.46 -12.25
N ILE A 6 -12.78 21.79 -13.35
CA ILE A 6 -11.50 22.56 -13.28
C ILE A 6 -11.75 23.94 -12.67
N GLU A 7 -12.93 24.50 -12.88
CA GLU A 7 -13.37 25.75 -12.28
C GLU A 7 -13.40 25.66 -10.75
N ASP A 8 -13.99 24.58 -10.23
CA ASP A 8 -14.08 24.35 -8.79
C ASP A 8 -12.68 24.18 -8.19
N ILE A 9 -11.81 23.42 -8.86
CA ILE A 9 -10.41 23.23 -8.44
C ILE A 9 -9.63 24.54 -8.45
N ALA A 10 -9.79 25.36 -9.50
CA ALA A 10 -9.12 26.64 -9.61
C ALA A 10 -9.60 27.62 -8.53
N ALA A 11 -10.91 27.65 -8.26
CA ALA A 11 -11.51 28.48 -7.22
C ALA A 11 -11.01 28.09 -5.82
N GLU A 12 -11.02 26.80 -5.50
CA GLU A 12 -10.54 26.27 -4.21
C GLU A 12 -9.04 26.53 -4.00
N ALA A 13 -8.25 26.37 -5.07
CA ALA A 13 -6.80 26.65 -5.05
C ALA A 13 -6.44 28.14 -5.10
N GLY A 14 -7.42 29.06 -5.14
CA GLY A 14 -7.21 30.51 -5.25
C GLY A 14 -6.45 30.92 -6.51
N THR A 15 -6.63 30.21 -7.62
CA THR A 15 -5.89 30.43 -8.87
C THR A 15 -6.80 30.50 -10.10
N SER A 16 -6.23 30.75 -11.28
CA SER A 16 -7.00 30.77 -12.52
C SER A 16 -7.03 29.41 -13.22
N ARG A 17 -8.09 29.15 -14.02
CA ARG A 17 -8.15 27.97 -14.91
C ARG A 17 -6.93 27.86 -15.82
N ALA A 18 -6.45 28.98 -16.34
CA ALA A 18 -5.27 29.00 -17.20
C ALA A 18 -4.02 28.52 -16.46
N THR A 19 -3.88 28.87 -15.18
CA THR A 19 -2.80 28.37 -14.32
C THR A 19 -2.94 26.88 -14.08
N VAL A 20 -4.14 26.37 -13.81
CA VAL A 20 -4.39 24.93 -13.64
C VAL A 20 -4.01 24.16 -14.90
N TYR A 21 -4.46 24.58 -16.09
CA TYR A 21 -4.10 23.91 -17.36
C TYR A 21 -2.62 24.01 -17.70
N ARG A 22 -1.94 25.09 -17.30
CA ARG A 22 -0.49 25.21 -17.47
C ARG A 22 0.29 24.22 -16.59
N LEU A 23 -0.16 23.99 -15.35
CA LEU A 23 0.46 23.03 -14.41
C LEU A 23 0.08 21.59 -14.72
N PHE A 24 -1.15 21.36 -15.19
CA PHE A 24 -1.72 20.07 -15.51
C PHE A 24 -2.31 20.07 -16.93
N PRO A 25 -1.47 19.94 -17.98
CA PRO A 25 -1.93 20.06 -19.38
C PRO A 25 -3.02 19.06 -19.78
N GLY A 26 -3.08 17.90 -19.11
CA GLY A 26 -4.15 16.89 -19.25
C GLY A 26 -5.41 17.17 -18.43
N GLY A 27 -5.50 18.36 -17.80
CA GLY A 27 -6.65 18.73 -16.99
C GLY A 27 -6.85 17.81 -15.79
N LYS A 28 -8.09 17.38 -15.56
CA LYS A 28 -8.48 16.60 -14.37
C LYS A 28 -7.73 15.26 -14.27
N ASP A 29 -7.53 14.57 -15.37
CA ASP A 29 -6.89 13.25 -15.36
C ASP A 29 -5.44 13.34 -14.85
N ASN A 30 -4.71 14.38 -15.28
CA ASN A 30 -3.36 14.62 -14.79
C ASN A 30 -3.33 15.08 -13.32
N ILE A 31 -4.36 15.81 -12.86
CA ILE A 31 -4.47 16.18 -11.45
C ILE A 31 -4.71 14.94 -10.59
N TYR A 32 -5.65 14.08 -10.98
CA TYR A 32 -5.91 12.82 -10.27
C TYR A 32 -4.70 11.89 -10.27
N GLU A 33 -3.98 11.81 -11.38
CA GLU A 33 -2.76 11.01 -11.44
C GLU A 33 -1.67 11.57 -10.51
N ALA A 34 -1.47 12.89 -10.49
CA ALA A 34 -0.53 13.53 -9.57
C ALA A 34 -0.91 13.33 -8.10
N LEU A 35 -2.21 13.37 -7.79
CA LEU A 35 -2.73 13.08 -6.45
C LEU A 35 -2.44 11.63 -6.04
N ARG A 36 -2.79 10.66 -6.88
CA ARG A 36 -2.50 9.24 -6.63
C ARG A 36 -1.01 8.97 -6.41
N GLN A 37 -0.15 9.61 -7.22
CA GLN A 37 1.30 9.47 -7.06
C GLN A 37 1.81 10.09 -5.76
N ARG A 38 1.20 11.17 -5.29
CA ARG A 38 1.52 11.79 -4.01
C ARG A 38 1.09 10.87 -2.86
N GLU A 39 -0.16 10.44 -2.84
CA GLU A 39 -0.70 9.54 -1.83
C GLU A 39 0.11 8.24 -1.73
N SER A 40 0.46 7.65 -2.88
CA SER A 40 1.33 6.46 -2.92
C SER A 40 2.72 6.73 -2.33
N ARG A 41 3.34 7.87 -2.64
CA ARG A 41 4.64 8.22 -2.07
C ARG A 41 4.57 8.45 -0.56
N ASP A 42 3.54 9.14 -0.10
CA ASP A 42 3.35 9.41 1.32
C ASP A 42 3.14 8.09 2.09
N PHE A 43 2.31 7.18 1.57
CA PHE A 43 2.11 5.84 2.09
C PHE A 43 3.41 5.03 2.20
N PHE A 44 4.20 4.94 1.12
CA PHE A 44 5.45 4.19 1.13
C PHE A 44 6.53 4.87 1.96
N SER A 45 6.52 6.19 2.10
CA SER A 45 7.43 6.91 2.98
C SER A 45 7.18 6.59 4.45
N GLU A 46 5.91 6.54 4.86
CA GLU A 46 5.51 6.14 6.20
C GLU A 46 5.87 4.66 6.46
N LEU A 47 5.51 3.78 5.53
CA LEU A 47 5.85 2.36 5.62
C LEU A 47 7.36 2.14 5.74
N ASN A 48 8.18 2.88 4.98
CA ASN A 48 9.64 2.83 5.06
C ASN A 48 10.17 3.11 6.48
N SER A 49 9.58 4.06 7.18
CA SER A 49 9.98 4.40 8.55
C SER A 49 9.77 3.22 9.50
N HIS A 50 8.65 2.53 9.40
CA HIS A 50 8.36 1.35 10.20
C HIS A 50 9.26 0.17 9.87
N LEU A 51 9.56 -0.05 8.58
CA LEU A 51 10.45 -1.13 8.15
C LEU A 51 11.91 -0.90 8.57
N ALA A 52 12.36 0.35 8.58
CA ALA A 52 13.73 0.70 9.00
C ALA A 52 14.03 0.40 10.48
N GLU A 53 13.00 0.31 11.30
CA GLU A 53 13.11 -0.04 12.72
C GLU A 53 13.07 -1.55 12.99
N ALA A 54 12.92 -2.37 11.94
CA ALA A 54 12.73 -3.80 12.10
C ALA A 54 14.00 -4.52 12.57
N HIS A 55 13.84 -5.48 13.48
CA HIS A 55 14.89 -6.30 14.05
C HIS A 55 14.78 -7.75 13.54
N GLY A 56 15.17 -7.97 12.27
CA GLY A 56 15.13 -9.28 11.65
C GLY A 56 13.89 -9.50 10.77
N TYR A 57 13.85 -10.67 10.12
CA TYR A 57 12.91 -10.94 9.05
C TYR A 57 11.45 -11.03 9.52
N GLU A 58 11.20 -11.71 10.64
CA GLU A 58 9.84 -11.84 11.19
C GLU A 58 9.29 -10.46 11.59
N ASP A 59 10.06 -9.66 12.36
CA ASP A 59 9.67 -8.32 12.79
C ASP A 59 9.45 -7.39 11.58
N LEU A 60 10.24 -7.53 10.52
CA LEU A 60 10.07 -6.81 9.26
C LEU A 60 8.71 -7.10 8.62
N LEU A 61 8.29 -8.36 8.58
CA LEU A 61 7.00 -8.78 8.03
C LEU A 61 5.84 -8.27 8.88
N VAL A 62 5.93 -8.43 10.21
CA VAL A 62 4.88 -7.99 11.15
C VAL A 62 4.70 -6.48 11.06
N ARG A 63 5.78 -5.69 11.19
CA ARG A 63 5.73 -4.22 11.09
C ARG A 63 5.18 -3.76 9.75
N GLY A 64 5.60 -4.38 8.66
CA GLY A 64 5.12 -4.05 7.32
C GLY A 64 3.62 -4.25 7.16
N VAL A 65 3.09 -5.38 7.60
CA VAL A 65 1.66 -5.70 7.52
C VAL A 65 0.83 -4.80 8.44
N VAL A 66 1.29 -4.58 9.69
CA VAL A 66 0.60 -3.72 10.66
C VAL A 66 0.56 -2.29 10.15
N ALA A 67 1.70 -1.71 9.78
CA ALA A 67 1.79 -0.34 9.31
C ALA A 67 0.94 -0.12 8.03
N ALA A 68 1.03 -1.02 7.06
CA ALA A 68 0.22 -0.92 5.84
C ALA A 68 -1.29 -0.98 6.14
N THR A 69 -1.71 -1.87 7.05
CA THR A 69 -3.13 -1.99 7.42
C THR A 69 -3.61 -0.75 8.17
N GLN A 70 -2.81 -0.23 9.10
CA GLN A 70 -3.13 0.96 9.87
C GLN A 70 -3.19 2.20 8.97
N ALA A 71 -2.25 2.38 8.04
CA ALA A 71 -2.24 3.48 7.09
C ALA A 71 -3.49 3.48 6.21
N LEU A 72 -3.91 2.32 5.67
CA LEU A 72 -5.16 2.21 4.91
C LEU A 72 -6.40 2.54 5.75
N ARG A 73 -6.42 2.18 7.02
CA ARG A 73 -7.52 2.51 7.94
C ARG A 73 -7.56 3.99 8.32
N ALA A 74 -6.41 4.63 8.40
CA ALA A 74 -6.27 6.04 8.75
C ALA A 74 -6.52 6.98 7.57
N ASP A 75 -6.54 6.48 6.33
CA ASP A 75 -6.79 7.28 5.13
C ASP A 75 -8.25 7.74 5.09
N GLU A 76 -8.48 8.98 5.55
CA GLU A 76 -9.80 9.60 5.62
C GLU A 76 -10.45 9.74 4.22
N HIS A 77 -9.64 10.00 3.19
CA HIS A 77 -10.14 10.12 1.83
C HIS A 77 -10.66 8.78 1.30
N LEU A 78 -9.87 7.72 1.47
CA LEU A 78 -10.28 6.35 1.11
C LEU A 78 -11.53 5.92 1.88
N GLN A 79 -11.61 6.20 3.20
CA GLN A 79 -12.78 5.90 4.02
C GLN A 79 -14.01 6.66 3.55
N LEU A 80 -13.87 7.94 3.22
CA LEU A 80 -14.97 8.75 2.68
C LEU A 80 -15.47 8.23 1.34
N MET A 81 -14.55 7.86 0.44
CA MET A 81 -14.88 7.28 -0.87
C MET A 81 -15.60 5.94 -0.72
N LEU A 82 -15.11 5.05 0.14
CA LEU A 82 -15.75 3.76 0.43
C LEU A 82 -17.15 3.93 1.01
N ALA A 83 -17.37 4.93 1.86
CA ALA A 83 -18.68 5.21 2.45
C ALA A 83 -19.66 5.85 1.46
N SER A 84 -19.19 6.72 0.58
CA SER A 84 -20.04 7.52 -0.33
C SER A 84 -20.22 6.91 -1.71
N GLN A 85 -19.21 6.24 -2.25
CA GLN A 85 -19.15 5.72 -3.62
C GLN A 85 -18.45 4.36 -3.71
N PRO A 86 -18.89 3.34 -2.95
CA PRO A 86 -18.20 2.03 -2.89
C PRO A 86 -18.05 1.37 -4.26
N GLY A 87 -19.01 1.57 -5.16
CA GLY A 87 -18.97 1.00 -6.51
C GLY A 87 -17.87 1.62 -7.38
N GLU A 88 -17.58 2.90 -7.25
CA GLU A 88 -16.49 3.57 -7.97
C GLU A 88 -15.12 3.12 -7.45
N VAL A 89 -14.96 3.04 -6.13
CA VAL A 89 -13.73 2.53 -5.51
C VAL A 89 -13.43 1.10 -5.96
N LEU A 90 -14.44 0.24 -5.94
CA LEU A 90 -14.29 -1.14 -6.40
C LEU A 90 -13.99 -1.23 -7.90
N ALA A 91 -14.60 -0.38 -8.73
CA ALA A 91 -14.33 -0.35 -10.17
C ALA A 91 -12.89 0.11 -10.46
N ASP A 92 -12.42 1.17 -9.80
CA ASP A 92 -11.03 1.64 -9.93
C ASP A 92 -10.03 0.61 -9.44
N MET A 93 -10.38 -0.18 -8.43
CA MET A 93 -9.50 -1.21 -7.88
C MET A 93 -9.50 -2.54 -8.65
N THR A 94 -10.49 -2.83 -9.51
CA THR A 94 -10.60 -4.20 -10.08
C THR A 94 -9.84 -4.39 -11.39
N ILE A 95 -9.76 -3.42 -12.28
CA ILE A 95 -9.21 -3.65 -13.64
C ILE A 95 -7.81 -3.04 -13.79
N ASP A 96 -7.64 -1.77 -13.48
CA ASP A 96 -6.38 -1.05 -13.68
C ASP A 96 -5.66 -0.66 -12.38
N GLY A 97 -6.37 -0.57 -11.27
CA GLY A 97 -5.83 -0.11 -10.00
C GLY A 97 -5.04 -1.18 -9.25
N LEU A 98 -5.59 -2.38 -9.07
CA LEU A 98 -4.91 -3.47 -8.33
C LEU A 98 -3.56 -3.86 -8.93
N PRO A 99 -3.40 -4.05 -10.26
CA PRO A 99 -2.09 -4.35 -10.82
C PRO A 99 -1.03 -3.31 -10.46
N ARG A 100 -1.36 -2.01 -10.56
CA ARG A 100 -0.44 -0.92 -10.20
C ARG A 100 -0.07 -0.92 -8.72
N ILE A 101 -1.02 -1.22 -7.83
CA ILE A 101 -0.77 -1.33 -6.39
C ILE A 101 0.20 -2.48 -6.12
N PHE A 102 -0.01 -3.65 -6.73
CA PHE A 102 0.86 -4.81 -6.56
C PHE A 102 2.26 -4.59 -7.14
N ASP A 103 2.36 -3.96 -8.30
CA ASP A 103 3.64 -3.59 -8.90
C ASP A 103 4.41 -2.60 -8.01
N SER A 104 3.72 -1.60 -7.47
CA SER A 104 4.31 -0.63 -6.54
C SER A 104 4.76 -1.28 -5.24
N ALA A 105 3.94 -2.16 -4.67
CA ALA A 105 4.28 -2.90 -3.46
C ALA A 105 5.48 -3.83 -3.71
N SER A 106 5.50 -4.54 -4.84
CA SER A 106 6.61 -5.41 -5.22
C SER A 106 7.90 -4.63 -5.41
N LEU A 107 7.85 -3.50 -6.12
CA LEU A 107 9.01 -2.64 -6.35
C LEU A 107 9.58 -2.10 -5.02
N PHE A 108 8.71 -1.67 -4.12
CA PHE A 108 9.09 -1.08 -2.84
C PHE A 108 9.59 -2.12 -1.82
N LEU A 109 8.89 -3.26 -1.67
CA LEU A 109 9.17 -4.24 -0.62
C LEU A 109 10.27 -5.24 -1.00
N THR A 110 10.50 -5.50 -2.29
CA THR A 110 11.54 -6.46 -2.73
C THR A 110 12.92 -6.17 -2.14
N PRO A 111 13.43 -4.92 -2.11
CA PRO A 111 14.74 -4.63 -1.50
C PRO A 111 14.81 -4.96 0.00
N TRP A 112 13.68 -4.86 0.72
CA TRP A 112 13.60 -5.19 2.14
C TRP A 112 13.65 -6.69 2.41
N PHE A 113 12.99 -7.49 1.58
CA PHE A 113 12.90 -8.94 1.78
C PHE A 113 14.05 -9.69 1.14
N ALA A 114 14.67 -9.15 0.08
CA ALA A 114 15.71 -9.83 -0.70
C ALA A 114 16.92 -10.31 0.12
N PRO A 115 17.41 -9.59 1.14
CA PRO A 115 18.49 -10.09 1.99
C PRO A 115 18.14 -11.37 2.76
N HIS A 116 16.85 -11.62 2.97
CA HIS A 116 16.37 -12.75 3.78
C HIS A 116 15.97 -13.97 2.96
N ILE A 117 15.36 -13.79 1.77
CA ILE A 117 14.76 -14.89 0.99
C ILE A 117 15.14 -14.89 -0.50
N GLY A 118 15.99 -13.95 -0.94
CA GLY A 118 16.40 -13.77 -2.33
C GLY A 118 15.38 -12.96 -3.15
N HIS A 119 15.84 -12.37 -4.25
CA HIS A 119 15.09 -11.36 -5.02
C HIS A 119 13.77 -11.88 -5.60
N GLU A 120 13.80 -13.04 -6.27
CA GLU A 120 12.62 -13.61 -6.95
C GLU A 120 11.49 -13.93 -5.96
N ARG A 121 11.83 -14.57 -4.85
CA ARG A 121 10.85 -14.89 -3.80
C ARG A 121 10.34 -13.64 -3.09
N SER A 122 11.16 -12.60 -3.00
CA SER A 122 10.76 -11.33 -2.38
C SER A 122 9.69 -10.60 -3.17
N ALA A 123 9.78 -10.58 -4.50
CA ALA A 123 8.74 -9.98 -5.35
C ALA A 123 7.39 -10.74 -5.20
N ALA A 124 7.45 -12.08 -5.21
CA ALA A 124 6.25 -12.90 -5.01
C ALA A 124 5.64 -12.71 -3.61
N LEU A 125 6.46 -12.63 -2.57
CA LEU A 125 6.00 -12.36 -1.20
C LEU A 125 5.37 -10.96 -1.09
N ALA A 126 6.00 -9.95 -1.67
CA ALA A 126 5.51 -8.57 -1.62
C ALA A 126 4.13 -8.45 -2.29
N GLU A 127 3.96 -9.02 -3.48
CA GLU A 127 2.68 -9.07 -4.17
C GLU A 127 1.62 -9.82 -3.34
N TRP A 128 1.99 -10.97 -2.80
CA TRP A 128 1.06 -11.77 -2.00
C TRP A 128 0.64 -11.06 -0.72
N LEU A 129 1.58 -10.44 0.03
CA LEU A 129 1.24 -9.66 1.23
C LEU A 129 0.36 -8.46 0.92
N ALA A 130 0.59 -7.76 -0.19
CA ALA A 130 -0.29 -6.66 -0.61
C ALA A 130 -1.72 -7.16 -0.87
N ARG A 131 -1.89 -8.32 -1.51
CA ARG A 131 -3.21 -8.95 -1.70
C ARG A 131 -3.87 -9.31 -0.37
N VAL A 132 -3.11 -9.88 0.55
CA VAL A 132 -3.59 -10.24 1.89
C VAL A 132 -4.05 -8.99 2.65
N VAL A 133 -3.22 -7.95 2.74
CA VAL A 133 -3.57 -6.69 3.43
C VAL A 133 -4.84 -6.08 2.83
N LEU A 134 -4.92 -5.95 1.51
CA LEU A 134 -6.12 -5.40 0.86
C LEU A 134 -7.36 -6.29 1.09
N SER A 135 -7.22 -7.61 1.03
CA SER A 135 -8.34 -8.52 1.28
C SER A 135 -8.91 -8.34 2.69
N TYR A 136 -8.05 -8.28 3.71
CA TYR A 136 -8.49 -8.06 5.10
C TYR A 136 -8.96 -6.63 5.37
N PHE A 137 -8.45 -5.65 4.62
CA PHE A 137 -8.92 -4.27 4.68
C PHE A 137 -10.35 -4.13 4.14
N PHE A 138 -10.63 -4.66 2.94
CA PHE A 138 -11.97 -4.59 2.33
C PHE A 138 -13.00 -5.53 2.96
N SER A 139 -12.56 -6.64 3.51
CA SER A 139 -13.40 -7.63 4.15
C SER A 139 -12.78 -8.06 5.49
N PRO A 140 -13.01 -7.28 6.57
CA PRO A 140 -12.44 -7.58 7.88
C PRO A 140 -12.83 -8.97 8.38
N SER A 141 -11.85 -9.69 8.90
CA SER A 141 -12.06 -10.99 9.53
C SER A 141 -12.41 -10.82 11.00
N ARG A 142 -13.24 -11.72 11.54
CA ARG A 142 -13.49 -11.82 12.98
C ARG A 142 -12.41 -12.60 13.74
N PHE A 143 -11.46 -13.19 13.03
CA PHE A 143 -10.43 -14.07 13.60
C PHE A 143 -9.04 -13.46 13.51
N VAL A 144 -8.79 -12.58 12.55
CA VAL A 144 -7.47 -11.99 12.27
C VAL A 144 -7.63 -10.50 12.07
N ASP A 145 -6.89 -9.72 12.83
CA ASP A 145 -6.72 -8.29 12.64
C ASP A 145 -5.26 -7.98 12.27
N LEU A 146 -5.01 -7.70 10.99
CA LEU A 146 -3.65 -7.39 10.52
C LEU A 146 -3.15 -5.99 10.95
N GLY A 147 -4.00 -5.15 11.52
CA GLY A 147 -3.63 -3.87 12.14
C GLY A 147 -3.27 -3.99 13.63
N ASP A 148 -3.52 -5.15 14.26
CA ASP A 148 -3.10 -5.46 15.61
C ASP A 148 -1.78 -6.24 15.57
N PRO A 149 -0.73 -5.80 16.30
CA PRO A 149 0.60 -6.41 16.25
C PRO A 149 0.63 -7.89 16.66
N ASP A 150 -0.13 -8.27 17.69
CA ASP A 150 -0.12 -9.64 18.21
C ASP A 150 -0.84 -10.58 17.23
N SER A 151 -2.00 -10.18 16.72
CA SER A 151 -2.74 -10.91 15.70
C SER A 151 -1.99 -11.02 14.37
N ALA A 152 -1.33 -9.94 13.94
CA ALA A 152 -0.48 -9.95 12.75
C ALA A 152 0.72 -10.89 12.93
N LYS A 153 1.34 -10.91 14.11
CA LYS A 153 2.45 -11.81 14.42
C LYS A 153 2.02 -13.27 14.32
N GLU A 154 0.93 -13.65 14.97
CA GLU A 154 0.39 -15.01 14.87
C GLU A 154 0.10 -15.41 13.42
N PHE A 155 -0.47 -14.50 12.62
CA PHE A 155 -0.72 -14.74 11.21
C PHE A 155 0.58 -14.94 10.42
N ILE A 156 1.60 -14.12 10.65
CA ILE A 156 2.90 -14.24 9.98
C ILE A 156 3.59 -15.56 10.34
N GLU A 157 3.63 -15.93 11.62
CA GLU A 157 4.22 -17.18 12.10
C GLU A 157 3.52 -18.42 11.51
N GLN A 158 2.20 -18.38 11.46
CA GLN A 158 1.40 -19.53 11.01
C GLN A 158 1.38 -19.71 9.50
N PHE A 159 1.30 -18.64 8.73
CA PHE A 159 0.99 -18.71 7.29
C PHE A 159 2.12 -18.21 6.38
N VAL A 160 2.92 -17.25 6.84
CA VAL A 160 3.91 -16.59 5.97
C VAL A 160 5.29 -17.24 6.12
N LEU A 161 5.80 -17.38 7.33
CA LEU A 161 7.14 -17.93 7.57
C LEU A 161 7.31 -19.36 7.06
N PRO A 162 6.32 -20.27 7.19
CA PRO A 162 6.46 -21.62 6.61
C PRO A 162 6.52 -21.62 5.08
N ALA A 163 5.82 -20.69 4.42
CA ALA A 163 5.81 -20.58 2.96
C ALA A 163 7.03 -19.82 2.42
N PHE A 164 7.53 -18.86 3.18
CA PHE A 164 8.67 -18.00 2.83
C PHE A 164 9.74 -18.01 3.95
N PRO A 165 10.34 -19.15 4.26
CA PRO A 165 11.37 -19.21 5.30
C PRO A 165 12.60 -18.41 4.87
N PRO A 166 13.27 -17.71 5.81
CA PRO A 166 14.53 -17.03 5.53
C PRO A 166 15.61 -18.05 5.16
N HIS A 167 16.59 -17.60 4.39
CA HIS A 167 17.76 -18.40 4.09
C HIS A 167 18.45 -18.80 5.40
N SER A 168 18.64 -20.09 5.60
CA SER A 168 19.51 -20.55 6.68
C SER A 168 20.89 -19.97 6.44
N HIS A 169 21.40 -19.15 7.36
CA HIS A 169 22.82 -18.83 7.38
C HIS A 169 23.57 -20.18 7.53
N ARG A 170 24.01 -20.76 6.41
CA ARG A 170 25.07 -21.78 6.48
C ARG A 170 26.29 -21.07 7.04
N GLY A 171 26.54 -21.28 8.31
CA GLY A 171 27.79 -20.88 8.92
C GLY A 171 28.92 -21.37 8.00
N THR A 172 29.77 -20.46 7.58
CA THR A 172 31.02 -20.80 6.91
C THR A 172 31.76 -21.73 7.84
N PRO A 173 32.08 -23.01 7.43
CA PRO A 173 32.96 -23.82 8.23
C PRO A 173 34.31 -23.13 8.32
N ALA A 174 34.82 -23.03 9.54
CA ALA A 174 36.13 -22.49 9.87
C ALA A 174 37.26 -23.34 9.26
#